data_2e178c3dd936d78cc48dee238a2bec05
#
_entry.id   2e178c3dd936d78cc48dee238a2bec05
#
_cell.length_a   1.000
_cell.length_b   1.000
_cell.length_c   1.000
_cell.angle_alpha   90.00
_cell.angle_beta   90.00
_cell.angle_gamma   90.00
#
_symmetry.space_group_name_H-M   'P 1'
#
loop_
_entity.id
_entity.type
_entity.pdbx_description
1 polymer ?
#
loop_
_entity_poly.entity_id
_entity_poly.type
_entity_poly.pdbx_seq_one_letter_code
_entity_poly.pdbx_strand_id
1 'polypeptide(L)'
;MMFNEKLAKIQRKNNSLLCVGLDIDSEKIPKFLQSSANDGLVEFNKTIIENTKDIACAFKTNLAFYEALGKNGYDLLEKTIDMIPNDLIIILDGKRNDIGNTAKKYAHACYEVLGADAVTVNPYLGWDGVKPFLDYDEKCCFLLCRTSNPSAKDFQNLHVDGITLYMAVAQKINEWNKKGQCGAVVGATYPNELQQIRTMLEDSIPLLLPGIGKQGGDVEKTVSYGTTAQGGGAIINSSRGIIYAGSDEGYADDVRKAAVQLNDTINSYR
;
A
#
# COMPACT_ATOMS: atom_id res chain seq x y z
N MET A 1 17.73 9.30 0.71
CA MET A 1 17.82 7.93 0.10
C MET A 1 16.61 7.78 -0.79
N MET A 2 16.81 7.43 -2.06
CA MET A 2 15.68 7.25 -2.99
C MET A 2 14.73 6.14 -2.51
N PHE A 3 13.44 6.27 -2.82
CA PHE A 3 12.41 5.32 -2.38
C PHE A 3 12.77 3.86 -2.73
N ASN A 4 13.16 3.58 -3.97
CA ASN A 4 13.48 2.22 -4.42
C ASN A 4 14.70 1.63 -3.70
N GLU A 5 15.67 2.46 -3.30
CA GLU A 5 16.81 2.01 -2.49
C GLU A 5 16.37 1.64 -1.07
N LYS A 6 15.51 2.49 -0.44
CA LYS A 6 14.94 2.23 0.88
C LYS A 6 14.11 0.94 0.85
N LEU A 7 13.24 0.78 -0.16
CA LEU A 7 12.42 -0.40 -0.34
C LEU A 7 13.27 -1.67 -0.49
N ALA A 8 14.24 -1.66 -1.41
CA ALA A 8 15.11 -2.81 -1.63
C ALA A 8 15.95 -3.16 -0.38
N LYS A 9 16.39 -2.16 0.38
CA LYS A 9 17.13 -2.37 1.63
C LYS A 9 16.28 -3.06 2.68
N ILE A 10 15.05 -2.58 2.91
CA ILE A 10 14.18 -3.17 3.93
C ILE A 10 13.65 -4.53 3.52
N GLN A 11 13.33 -4.75 2.23
CA GLN A 11 12.93 -6.05 1.71
C GLN A 11 14.02 -7.12 1.93
N ARG A 12 15.28 -6.76 1.77
CA ARG A 12 16.41 -7.66 2.07
C ARG A 12 16.60 -7.85 3.57
N LYS A 13 16.53 -6.77 4.37
CA LYS A 13 16.73 -6.83 5.82
C LYS A 13 15.73 -7.76 6.50
N ASN A 14 14.44 -7.62 6.18
CA ASN A 14 13.35 -8.39 6.78
C ASN A 14 13.00 -9.65 5.97
N ASN A 15 13.71 -9.91 4.84
CA ASN A 15 13.36 -10.97 3.90
C ASN A 15 11.86 -10.99 3.60
N SER A 16 11.30 -9.87 3.13
CA SER A 16 9.85 -9.68 3.07
C SER A 16 9.40 -8.77 1.93
N LEU A 17 8.30 -9.14 1.30
CA LEU A 17 7.49 -8.27 0.42
C LEU A 17 6.19 -7.84 1.12
N LEU A 18 5.97 -8.26 2.37
CA LEU A 18 4.72 -8.03 3.09
C LEU A 18 4.57 -6.56 3.50
N CYS A 19 3.42 -6.00 3.18
CA CYS A 19 2.92 -4.74 3.72
C CYS A 19 1.74 -5.01 4.65
N VAL A 20 1.82 -4.55 5.89
CA VAL A 20 0.72 -4.65 6.85
C VAL A 20 -0.17 -3.41 6.73
N GLY A 21 -1.43 -3.62 6.35
CA GLY A 21 -2.41 -2.53 6.28
C GLY A 21 -3.03 -2.25 7.64
N LEU A 22 -2.92 -1.00 8.08
CA LEU A 22 -3.48 -0.50 9.35
C LEU A 22 -4.87 0.13 9.12
N ASP A 23 -5.78 -0.65 8.52
CA ASP A 23 -7.15 -0.24 8.19
C ASP A 23 -8.04 -0.48 9.44
N ILE A 24 -7.86 0.37 10.44
CA ILE A 24 -8.44 0.21 11.78
C ILE A 24 -9.94 0.53 11.81
N ASP A 25 -10.70 -0.36 12.41
CA ASP A 25 -12.16 -0.25 12.60
C ASP A 25 -12.47 -0.43 14.09
N SER A 26 -13.00 0.60 14.74
CA SER A 26 -13.25 0.62 16.18
C SER A 26 -14.20 -0.49 16.65
N GLU A 27 -15.05 -1.01 15.76
CA GLU A 27 -15.98 -2.09 16.10
C GLU A 27 -15.32 -3.48 16.04
N LYS A 28 -14.14 -3.59 15.41
CA LYS A 28 -13.42 -4.87 15.18
C LYS A 28 -12.20 -5.09 16.04
N ILE A 29 -11.73 -4.08 16.75
CA ILE A 29 -10.64 -4.27 17.72
C ILE A 29 -11.12 -5.14 18.89
N PRO A 30 -10.22 -5.79 19.65
CA PRO A 30 -10.58 -6.55 20.84
C PRO A 30 -11.47 -5.78 21.80
N LYS A 31 -12.51 -6.42 22.35
CA LYS A 31 -13.54 -5.76 23.17
C LYS A 31 -12.97 -5.03 24.39
N PHE A 32 -11.91 -5.54 25.00
CA PHE A 32 -11.28 -4.91 26.15
C PHE A 32 -10.58 -3.57 25.79
N LEU A 33 -10.19 -3.37 24.54
CA LEU A 33 -9.63 -2.10 24.04
C LEU A 33 -10.73 -1.09 23.67
N GLN A 34 -11.94 -1.54 23.36
CA GLN A 34 -13.05 -0.65 22.94
C GLN A 34 -13.52 0.27 24.07
N SER A 35 -13.31 -0.10 25.34
CA SER A 35 -13.72 0.70 26.50
C SER A 35 -12.88 1.99 26.67
N SER A 36 -11.72 2.08 26.06
CA SER A 36 -10.75 3.20 26.20
C SER A 36 -10.81 4.18 25.02
N ALA A 37 -11.84 4.17 24.21
CA ALA A 37 -12.02 5.08 23.06
C ALA A 37 -10.75 5.21 22.19
N ASN A 38 -10.21 6.42 21.99
CA ASN A 38 -9.04 6.66 21.17
C ASN A 38 -7.77 5.96 21.65
N ASP A 39 -7.58 5.82 22.98
CA ASP A 39 -6.38 5.17 23.54
C ASP A 39 -6.37 3.67 23.17
N GLY A 40 -7.52 3.03 23.11
CA GLY A 40 -7.65 1.64 22.65
C GLY A 40 -7.26 1.47 21.18
N LEU A 41 -7.58 2.44 20.31
CA LEU A 41 -7.16 2.42 18.90
C LEU A 41 -5.65 2.64 18.74
N VAL A 42 -5.07 3.53 19.55
CA VAL A 42 -3.62 3.77 19.59
C VAL A 42 -2.89 2.51 20.04
N GLU A 43 -3.34 1.89 21.15
CA GLU A 43 -2.74 0.66 21.67
C GLU A 43 -2.85 -0.50 20.69
N PHE A 44 -3.99 -0.63 19.99
CA PHE A 44 -4.18 -1.62 18.95
C PHE A 44 -3.16 -1.45 17.82
N ASN A 45 -3.04 -0.24 17.23
CA ASN A 45 -2.06 0.01 16.17
C ASN A 45 -0.62 -0.21 16.64
N LYS A 46 -0.29 0.22 17.87
CA LYS A 46 1.01 0.00 18.48
C LYS A 46 1.34 -1.49 18.57
N THR A 47 0.42 -2.29 19.10
CA THR A 47 0.60 -3.75 19.20
C THR A 47 0.81 -4.40 17.84
N ILE A 48 0.03 -4.01 16.81
CA ILE A 48 0.20 -4.52 15.44
C ILE A 48 1.61 -4.19 14.93
N ILE A 49 2.03 -2.92 15.04
CA ILE A 49 3.34 -2.47 14.55
C ILE A 49 4.48 -3.21 15.26
N GLU A 50 4.44 -3.27 16.60
CA GLU A 50 5.50 -3.91 17.39
C GLU A 50 5.66 -5.41 17.07
N ASN A 51 4.55 -6.10 16.81
CA ASN A 51 4.57 -7.54 16.54
C ASN A 51 4.80 -7.88 15.07
N THR A 52 4.89 -6.90 14.16
CA THR A 52 5.07 -7.16 12.72
C THR A 52 6.21 -6.35 12.07
N LYS A 53 6.83 -5.40 12.77
CA LYS A 53 7.88 -4.51 12.23
C LYS A 53 9.14 -5.22 11.73
N ASP A 54 9.46 -6.38 12.27
CA ASP A 54 10.59 -7.23 11.88
C ASP A 54 10.24 -8.22 10.76
N ILE A 55 8.96 -8.31 10.39
CA ILE A 55 8.40 -9.21 9.37
C ILE A 55 7.97 -8.42 8.13
N ALA A 56 7.42 -7.23 8.30
CA ALA A 56 6.92 -6.39 7.21
C ALA A 56 8.05 -5.60 6.53
N CYS A 57 7.89 -5.28 5.23
CA CYS A 57 8.70 -4.27 4.55
C CYS A 57 8.04 -2.89 4.54
N ALA A 58 6.74 -2.83 4.77
CA ALA A 58 5.96 -1.60 4.74
C ALA A 58 4.76 -1.66 5.68
N PHE A 59 4.29 -0.48 6.10
CA PHE A 59 2.97 -0.28 6.67
C PHE A 59 2.15 0.66 5.79
N LYS A 60 0.85 0.39 5.68
CA LYS A 60 -0.05 1.20 4.86
C LYS A 60 -1.28 1.61 5.66
N THR A 61 -1.50 2.93 5.80
CA THR A 61 -2.71 3.49 6.40
C THR A 61 -3.70 3.88 5.30
N ASN A 62 -4.91 3.31 5.32
CA ASN A 62 -5.97 3.78 4.45
C ASN A 62 -6.70 4.94 5.13
N LEU A 63 -6.54 6.14 4.56
CA LEU A 63 -7.00 7.38 5.17
C LEU A 63 -8.51 7.39 5.47
N ALA A 64 -9.33 6.68 4.70
CA ALA A 64 -10.77 6.61 4.93
C ALA A 64 -11.14 6.11 6.33
N PHE A 65 -10.37 5.17 6.90
CA PHE A 65 -10.62 4.66 8.25
C PHE A 65 -10.31 5.69 9.34
N TYR A 66 -9.31 6.54 9.11
CA TYR A 66 -8.93 7.62 10.03
C TYR A 66 -9.83 8.83 9.85
N GLU A 67 -10.11 9.25 8.62
CA GLU A 67 -11.01 10.37 8.31
C GLU A 67 -12.42 10.13 8.87
N ALA A 68 -12.91 8.89 8.88
CA ALA A 68 -14.21 8.51 9.45
C ALA A 68 -14.31 8.72 10.97
N LEU A 69 -13.18 8.81 11.68
CA LEU A 69 -13.14 9.12 13.13
C LEU A 69 -13.14 10.64 13.42
N GLY A 70 -13.26 11.47 12.39
CA GLY A 70 -13.27 12.92 12.50
C GLY A 70 -11.96 13.48 13.08
N LYS A 71 -12.05 14.47 13.96
CA LYS A 71 -10.88 15.14 14.56
C LYS A 71 -9.91 14.15 15.21
N ASN A 72 -10.42 13.18 15.94
CA ASN A 72 -9.60 12.18 16.65
C ASN A 72 -8.88 11.23 15.69
N GLY A 73 -9.39 11.05 14.49
CA GLY A 73 -8.78 10.18 13.49
C GLY A 73 -7.47 10.75 12.93
N TYR A 74 -7.35 12.06 12.80
CA TYR A 74 -6.10 12.69 12.36
C TYR A 74 -5.01 12.55 13.43
N ASP A 75 -5.35 12.80 14.70
CA ASP A 75 -4.43 12.59 15.84
C ASP A 75 -3.98 11.12 15.93
N LEU A 76 -4.91 10.18 15.69
CA LEU A 76 -4.59 8.75 15.64
C LEU A 76 -3.66 8.41 14.49
N LEU A 77 -3.88 9.00 13.30
CA LEU A 77 -3.03 8.78 12.12
C LEU A 77 -1.59 9.25 12.39
N GLU A 78 -1.41 10.46 12.92
CA GLU A 78 -0.09 11.00 13.28
C GLU A 78 0.63 10.10 14.28
N LYS A 79 -0.04 9.74 15.39
CA LYS A 79 0.52 8.81 16.38
C LYS A 79 0.87 7.45 15.78
N THR A 80 0.04 6.94 14.86
CA THR A 80 0.29 5.66 14.20
C THR A 80 1.55 5.72 13.34
N ILE A 81 1.72 6.79 12.57
CA ILE A 81 2.90 7.00 11.72
C ILE A 81 4.16 7.12 12.56
N ASP A 82 4.11 7.88 13.67
CA ASP A 82 5.25 8.08 14.57
C ASP A 82 5.73 6.79 15.24
N MET A 83 4.86 5.79 15.39
CA MET A 83 5.23 4.48 15.94
C MET A 83 5.94 3.57 14.94
N ILE A 84 5.87 3.86 13.63
CA ILE A 84 6.50 3.04 12.60
C ILE A 84 8.00 3.34 12.53
N PRO A 85 8.89 2.33 12.66
CA PRO A 85 10.33 2.54 12.53
C PRO A 85 10.73 3.20 11.21
N ASN A 86 11.65 4.16 11.27
CA ASN A 86 12.06 4.99 10.13
C ASN A 86 12.68 4.22 8.94
N ASP A 87 13.12 3.01 9.13
CA ASP A 87 13.68 2.16 8.08
C ASP A 87 12.61 1.36 7.31
N LEU A 88 11.38 1.31 7.82
CA LEU A 88 10.22 0.73 7.15
C LEU A 88 9.58 1.73 6.18
N ILE A 89 8.93 1.22 5.15
CA ILE A 89 8.19 2.06 4.19
C ILE A 89 6.82 2.41 4.76
N ILE A 90 6.47 3.71 4.72
CA ILE A 90 5.15 4.23 5.12
C ILE A 90 4.38 4.63 3.86
N ILE A 91 3.21 4.02 3.66
CA ILE A 91 2.34 4.29 2.51
C ILE A 91 1.02 4.89 2.99
N LEU A 92 0.69 6.10 2.55
CA LEU A 92 -0.63 6.69 2.76
C LEU A 92 -1.56 6.33 1.59
N ASP A 93 -2.56 5.51 1.88
CA ASP A 93 -3.54 5.07 0.88
C ASP A 93 -4.75 6.01 0.86
N GLY A 94 -4.57 7.20 0.28
CA GLY A 94 -5.59 8.26 0.20
C GLY A 94 -6.24 8.38 -1.18
N LYS A 95 -5.69 7.73 -2.20
CA LYS A 95 -6.14 7.78 -3.61
C LYS A 95 -6.48 9.23 -4.04
N ARG A 96 -5.57 10.15 -3.71
CA ARG A 96 -5.77 11.59 -3.98
C ARG A 96 -5.95 11.86 -5.47
N ASN A 97 -6.78 12.84 -5.78
CA ASN A 97 -7.11 13.19 -7.17
C ASN A 97 -7.57 14.65 -7.23
N ASP A 98 -6.65 15.55 -7.63
CA ASP A 98 -6.90 16.97 -7.80
C ASP A 98 -5.82 17.58 -8.69
N ILE A 99 -5.92 18.88 -9.02
CA ILE A 99 -4.99 19.57 -9.91
C ILE A 99 -4.37 20.82 -9.25
N GLY A 100 -3.29 21.32 -9.86
CA GLY A 100 -2.72 22.63 -9.52
C GLY A 100 -2.34 22.77 -8.05
N ASN A 101 -2.75 23.87 -7.42
CA ASN A 101 -2.44 24.18 -6.03
C ASN A 101 -3.05 23.17 -5.05
N THR A 102 -4.22 22.62 -5.33
CA THR A 102 -4.87 21.64 -4.47
C THR A 102 -4.07 20.33 -4.44
N ALA A 103 -3.64 19.83 -5.60
CA ALA A 103 -2.76 18.65 -5.67
C ALA A 103 -1.43 18.89 -4.94
N LYS A 104 -0.83 20.10 -5.05
CA LYS A 104 0.37 20.48 -4.27
C LYS A 104 0.13 20.43 -2.76
N LYS A 105 -1.04 20.87 -2.29
CA LYS A 105 -1.40 20.82 -0.86
C LYS A 105 -1.57 19.39 -0.38
N TYR A 106 -2.17 18.51 -1.18
CA TYR A 106 -2.25 17.09 -0.85
C TYR A 106 -0.86 16.42 -0.80
N ALA A 107 0.01 16.69 -1.77
CA ALA A 107 1.37 16.17 -1.77
C ALA A 107 2.16 16.63 -0.53
N HIS A 108 2.10 17.93 -0.21
CA HIS A 108 2.73 18.50 0.99
C HIS A 108 2.18 17.85 2.28
N ALA A 109 0.87 17.71 2.41
CA ALA A 109 0.26 17.07 3.59
C ALA A 109 0.74 15.61 3.76
N CYS A 110 0.82 14.86 2.67
CA CYS A 110 1.24 13.45 2.73
C CYS A 110 2.74 13.30 3.02
N TYR A 111 3.59 14.06 2.33
CA TYR A 111 5.04 13.84 2.37
C TYR A 111 5.77 14.66 3.43
N GLU A 112 5.34 15.91 3.68
CA GLU A 112 6.00 16.82 4.60
C GLU A 112 5.36 16.80 5.99
N VAL A 113 4.02 16.88 6.06
CA VAL A 113 3.31 16.93 7.35
C VAL A 113 3.24 15.54 7.97
N LEU A 114 2.78 14.53 7.22
CA LEU A 114 2.62 13.16 7.70
C LEU A 114 3.86 12.28 7.49
N GLY A 115 4.89 12.78 6.84
CA GLY A 115 6.18 12.10 6.69
C GLY A 115 6.17 10.80 5.89
N ALA A 116 5.13 10.53 5.08
CA ALA A 116 5.04 9.29 4.32
C ALA A 116 6.17 9.14 3.28
N ASP A 117 6.55 7.90 2.99
CA ASP A 117 7.46 7.57 1.89
C ASP A 117 6.73 7.46 0.56
N ALA A 118 5.45 7.08 0.59
CA ALA A 118 4.63 6.91 -0.60
C ALA A 118 3.17 7.27 -0.37
N VAL A 119 2.47 7.62 -1.45
CA VAL A 119 1.04 7.92 -1.45
C VAL A 119 0.36 7.28 -2.66
N THR A 120 -0.90 6.86 -2.53
CA THR A 120 -1.69 6.42 -3.67
C THR A 120 -2.43 7.59 -4.31
N VAL A 121 -2.39 7.66 -5.65
CA VAL A 121 -2.97 8.75 -6.45
C VAL A 121 -3.79 8.16 -7.59
N ASN A 122 -4.94 8.76 -7.88
CA ASN A 122 -5.75 8.41 -9.04
C ASN A 122 -5.25 9.22 -10.26
N PRO A 123 -4.80 8.57 -11.35
CA PRO A 123 -4.24 9.27 -12.51
C PRO A 123 -5.30 9.85 -13.45
N TYR A 124 -6.58 9.74 -13.15
CA TYR A 124 -7.68 10.10 -14.07
C TYR A 124 -7.63 11.56 -14.56
N LEU A 125 -7.08 12.50 -13.76
CA LEU A 125 -6.87 13.89 -14.14
C LEU A 125 -5.57 14.13 -14.94
N GLY A 126 -4.85 13.07 -15.29
CA GLY A 126 -3.65 13.14 -16.11
C GLY A 126 -2.44 13.72 -15.39
N TRP A 127 -1.47 14.22 -16.19
CA TRP A 127 -0.18 14.72 -15.71
C TRP A 127 -0.30 15.81 -14.64
N ASP A 128 -1.23 16.73 -14.82
CA ASP A 128 -1.41 17.87 -13.90
C ASP A 128 -1.82 17.43 -12.49
N GLY A 129 -2.53 16.30 -12.38
CA GLY A 129 -2.91 15.71 -11.11
C GLY A 129 -1.80 14.89 -10.45
N VAL A 130 -0.88 14.34 -11.25
CA VAL A 130 0.19 13.44 -10.79
C VAL A 130 1.48 14.20 -10.49
N LYS A 131 1.86 15.14 -11.37
CA LYS A 131 3.14 15.88 -11.28
C LYS A 131 3.45 16.44 -9.88
N PRO A 132 2.51 17.06 -9.14
CA PRO A 132 2.82 17.62 -7.82
C PRO A 132 3.34 16.58 -6.81
N PHE A 133 2.96 15.31 -6.95
CA PHE A 133 3.47 14.20 -6.13
C PHE A 133 4.85 13.70 -6.61
N LEU A 134 5.20 13.93 -7.87
CA LEU A 134 6.50 13.59 -8.44
C LEU A 134 7.54 14.73 -8.28
N ASP A 135 7.17 15.85 -7.67
CA ASP A 135 8.12 16.94 -7.36
C ASP A 135 8.96 16.65 -6.09
N TYR A 136 8.76 15.48 -5.45
CA TYR A 136 9.47 15.00 -4.25
C TYR A 136 10.43 13.85 -4.61
N ASP A 137 11.69 14.14 -4.80
CA ASP A 137 12.69 13.22 -5.38
C ASP A 137 12.89 11.89 -4.60
N GLU A 138 12.74 11.90 -3.28
CA GLU A 138 12.94 10.70 -2.44
C GLU A 138 11.64 9.92 -2.16
N LYS A 139 10.51 10.36 -2.69
CA LYS A 139 9.18 9.80 -2.44
C LYS A 139 8.67 8.97 -3.61
N CYS A 140 7.61 8.20 -3.39
CA CYS A 140 6.95 7.41 -4.43
C CYS A 140 5.47 7.77 -4.55
N CYS A 141 4.98 7.85 -5.78
CA CYS A 141 3.58 8.02 -6.12
C CYS A 141 3.05 6.72 -6.73
N PHE A 142 2.24 5.96 -5.98
CA PHE A 142 1.57 4.77 -6.50
C PHE A 142 0.30 5.16 -7.24
N LEU A 143 0.32 5.01 -8.56
CA LEU A 143 -0.79 5.35 -9.44
C LEU A 143 -1.77 4.17 -9.57
N LEU A 144 -3.08 4.43 -9.43
CA LEU A 144 -4.09 3.39 -9.65
C LEU A 144 -4.06 2.95 -11.11
N CYS A 145 -3.66 1.71 -11.36
CA CYS A 145 -3.56 1.13 -12.70
C CYS A 145 -4.72 0.15 -12.94
N ARG A 146 -4.75 -0.97 -12.20
CA ARG A 146 -5.81 -1.96 -12.26
C ARG A 146 -6.28 -2.30 -10.85
N THR A 147 -7.52 -1.93 -10.52
CA THR A 147 -8.05 -2.10 -9.17
C THR A 147 -8.78 -3.44 -8.99
N SER A 148 -8.89 -3.93 -7.74
CA SER A 148 -9.41 -5.27 -7.42
C SER A 148 -10.94 -5.38 -7.38
N ASN A 149 -11.67 -4.25 -7.38
CA ASN A 149 -13.13 -4.23 -7.27
C ASN A 149 -13.81 -4.72 -8.56
N PRO A 150 -14.96 -5.41 -8.47
CA PRO A 150 -15.66 -5.97 -9.64
C PRO A 150 -16.05 -4.93 -10.68
N SER A 151 -16.48 -3.72 -10.28
CA SER A 151 -16.89 -2.64 -11.17
C SER A 151 -15.71 -1.90 -11.84
N ALA A 152 -14.47 -2.29 -11.57
CA ALA A 152 -13.32 -1.73 -12.29
C ALA A 152 -13.43 -1.91 -13.80
N LYS A 153 -14.10 -3.00 -14.25
CA LYS A 153 -14.38 -3.28 -15.68
C LYS A 153 -15.18 -2.18 -16.37
N ASP A 154 -15.97 -1.38 -15.66
CA ASP A 154 -16.83 -0.35 -16.24
C ASP A 154 -16.01 0.72 -16.98
N PHE A 155 -14.77 0.97 -16.54
CA PHE A 155 -13.84 1.90 -17.14
C PHE A 155 -12.52 1.24 -17.55
N GLN A 156 -11.90 0.49 -16.65
CA GLN A 156 -10.51 0.03 -16.83
C GLN A 156 -10.37 -0.97 -17.99
N ASN A 157 -11.43 -1.71 -18.33
CA ASN A 157 -11.45 -2.64 -19.46
C ASN A 157 -11.90 -1.99 -20.79
N LEU A 158 -12.27 -0.70 -20.81
CA LEU A 158 -12.57 -0.01 -22.06
C LEU A 158 -11.31 0.06 -22.93
N HIS A 159 -11.50 -0.06 -24.24
CA HIS A 159 -10.40 0.01 -25.19
C HIS A 159 -10.24 1.44 -25.71
N VAL A 160 -9.01 1.92 -25.70
CA VAL A 160 -8.58 3.21 -26.23
C VAL A 160 -7.38 2.93 -27.15
N ASP A 161 -7.48 3.30 -28.41
CA ASP A 161 -6.43 3.08 -29.42
C ASP A 161 -5.92 1.62 -29.48
N GLY A 162 -6.83 0.65 -29.33
CA GLY A 162 -6.55 -0.78 -29.46
C GLY A 162 -6.02 -1.47 -28.19
N ILE A 163 -5.80 -0.74 -27.11
CA ILE A 163 -5.40 -1.28 -25.79
C ILE A 163 -6.44 -0.97 -24.71
N THR A 164 -6.44 -1.73 -23.63
CA THR A 164 -7.33 -1.44 -22.49
C THR A 164 -6.88 -0.17 -21.75
N LEU A 165 -7.84 0.54 -21.13
CA LEU A 165 -7.53 1.77 -20.38
C LEU A 165 -6.48 1.54 -19.28
N TYR A 166 -6.52 0.40 -18.56
CA TYR A 166 -5.49 0.12 -17.55
C TYR A 166 -4.09 -0.05 -18.18
N MET A 167 -3.97 -0.57 -19.39
CA MET A 167 -2.69 -0.66 -20.11
C MET A 167 -2.23 0.71 -20.61
N ALA A 168 -3.16 1.58 -21.06
CA ALA A 168 -2.82 2.97 -21.36
C ALA A 168 -2.30 3.73 -20.13
N VAL A 169 -2.89 3.47 -18.95
CA VAL A 169 -2.36 4.01 -17.68
C VAL A 169 -0.97 3.45 -17.39
N ALA A 170 -0.71 2.15 -17.57
CA ALA A 170 0.61 1.56 -17.39
C ALA A 170 1.67 2.21 -18.30
N GLN A 171 1.34 2.49 -19.56
CA GLN A 171 2.22 3.24 -20.47
C GLN A 171 2.54 4.64 -19.93
N LYS A 172 1.53 5.35 -19.43
CA LYS A 172 1.73 6.67 -18.82
C LYS A 172 2.59 6.63 -17.56
N ILE A 173 2.47 5.58 -16.75
CA ILE A 173 3.35 5.37 -15.58
C ILE A 173 4.81 5.27 -16.01
N ASN A 174 5.13 4.49 -17.07
CA ASN A 174 6.49 4.44 -17.63
C ASN A 174 6.95 5.82 -18.14
N GLU A 175 6.10 6.52 -18.91
CA GLU A 175 6.44 7.85 -19.45
C GLU A 175 6.74 8.88 -18.35
N TRP A 176 6.01 8.81 -17.23
CA TRP A 176 6.14 9.75 -16.11
C TRP A 176 7.26 9.38 -15.12
N ASN A 177 7.75 8.15 -15.17
CA ASN A 177 8.77 7.64 -14.24
C ASN A 177 10.20 8.14 -14.56
N LYS A 178 10.39 9.45 -14.72
CA LYS A 178 11.68 10.01 -15.16
C LYS A 178 12.79 9.90 -14.12
N LYS A 179 12.44 9.82 -12.83
CA LYS A 179 13.39 9.79 -11.70
C LYS A 179 13.17 8.59 -10.76
N GLY A 180 12.40 7.58 -11.18
CA GLY A 180 12.11 6.41 -10.34
C GLY A 180 11.12 6.66 -9.20
N GLN A 181 10.19 7.62 -9.39
CA GLN A 181 9.23 8.07 -8.36
C GLN A 181 7.82 7.49 -8.55
N CYS A 182 7.56 6.82 -9.68
CA CYS A 182 6.29 6.18 -9.95
C CYS A 182 6.26 4.74 -9.43
N GLY A 183 5.12 4.36 -8.86
CA GLY A 183 4.71 2.99 -8.61
C GLY A 183 3.33 2.74 -9.23
N ALA A 184 2.90 1.49 -9.29
CA ALA A 184 1.56 1.15 -9.76
C ALA A 184 0.78 0.36 -8.71
N VAL A 185 -0.51 0.68 -8.54
CA VAL A 185 -1.45 -0.16 -7.77
C VAL A 185 -2.10 -1.14 -8.72
N VAL A 186 -1.89 -2.44 -8.47
CA VAL A 186 -2.47 -3.53 -9.26
C VAL A 186 -3.10 -4.56 -8.32
N GLY A 187 -4.40 -4.80 -8.49
CA GLY A 187 -5.16 -5.72 -7.64
C GLY A 187 -4.74 -7.19 -7.87
N ALA A 188 -4.49 -7.90 -6.80
CA ALA A 188 -4.11 -9.33 -6.81
C ALA A 188 -5.23 -10.28 -7.31
N THR A 189 -6.45 -9.79 -7.50
CA THR A 189 -7.61 -10.59 -7.97
C THR A 189 -7.62 -10.82 -9.47
N TYR A 190 -6.72 -10.19 -10.22
CA TYR A 190 -6.63 -10.26 -11.69
C TYR A 190 -5.20 -10.65 -12.11
N PRO A 191 -4.81 -11.93 -11.97
CA PRO A 191 -3.41 -12.35 -12.18
C PRO A 191 -2.92 -12.19 -13.61
N ASN A 192 -3.78 -12.39 -14.62
CA ASN A 192 -3.39 -12.22 -16.02
C ASN A 192 -3.09 -10.75 -16.36
N GLU A 193 -3.93 -9.84 -15.88
CA GLU A 193 -3.72 -8.39 -16.01
C GLU A 193 -2.47 -7.94 -15.24
N LEU A 194 -2.23 -8.50 -14.05
CA LEU A 194 -1.01 -8.25 -13.28
C LEU A 194 0.24 -8.63 -14.09
N GLN A 195 0.26 -9.81 -14.71
CA GLN A 195 1.36 -10.26 -15.56
C GLN A 195 1.59 -9.33 -16.75
N GLN A 196 0.52 -8.93 -17.45
CA GLN A 196 0.61 -7.99 -18.57
C GLN A 196 1.17 -6.62 -18.13
N ILE A 197 0.68 -6.10 -17.01
CA ILE A 197 1.15 -4.82 -16.45
C ILE A 197 2.62 -4.94 -16.03
N ARG A 198 3.03 -6.00 -15.32
CA ARG A 198 4.43 -6.18 -14.92
C ARG A 198 5.36 -6.27 -16.14
N THR A 199 4.95 -6.96 -17.20
CA THR A 199 5.71 -7.05 -18.46
C THR A 199 5.84 -5.70 -19.17
N MET A 200 4.82 -4.84 -19.06
CA MET A 200 4.81 -3.49 -19.65
C MET A 200 5.69 -2.51 -18.87
N LEU A 201 5.70 -2.61 -17.54
CA LEU A 201 6.39 -1.66 -16.67
C LEU A 201 7.87 -1.99 -16.55
N GLU A 202 8.72 -0.95 -16.46
CA GLU A 202 10.13 -1.10 -16.13
C GLU A 202 10.30 -1.73 -14.74
N ASP A 203 11.36 -2.52 -14.54
CA ASP A 203 11.67 -3.17 -13.25
C ASP A 203 11.88 -2.18 -12.09
N SER A 204 12.25 -0.93 -12.43
CA SER A 204 12.39 0.17 -11.48
C SER A 204 11.06 0.67 -10.90
N ILE A 205 9.92 0.28 -11.49
CA ILE A 205 8.57 0.70 -11.04
C ILE A 205 8.01 -0.35 -10.08
N PRO A 206 7.93 -0.05 -8.77
CA PRO A 206 7.38 -0.98 -7.79
C PRO A 206 5.87 -1.13 -7.95
N LEU A 207 5.36 -2.34 -7.65
CA LEU A 207 3.94 -2.62 -7.62
C LEU A 207 3.42 -2.69 -6.18
N LEU A 208 2.33 -1.98 -5.90
CA LEU A 208 1.53 -2.17 -4.69
C LEU A 208 0.37 -3.11 -5.03
N LEU A 209 0.36 -4.28 -4.40
CA LEU A 209 -0.52 -5.41 -4.72
C LEU A 209 -1.52 -5.66 -3.56
N PRO A 210 -2.65 -4.94 -3.52
CA PRO A 210 -3.71 -5.21 -2.55
C PRO A 210 -4.59 -6.37 -3.01
N GLY A 211 -5.26 -7.04 -2.04
CA GLY A 211 -6.34 -7.97 -2.33
C GLY A 211 -6.00 -9.45 -2.16
N ILE A 212 -4.86 -9.79 -1.55
CA ILE A 212 -4.59 -11.18 -1.13
C ILE A 212 -5.36 -11.55 0.15
N GLY A 213 -5.56 -12.84 0.38
CA GLY A 213 -6.28 -13.37 1.53
C GLY A 213 -7.79 -13.23 1.39
N LYS A 214 -8.45 -12.50 2.30
CA LYS A 214 -9.93 -12.39 2.36
C LYS A 214 -10.61 -11.85 1.08
N GLN A 215 -9.86 -11.25 0.15
CA GLN A 215 -10.38 -10.79 -1.14
C GLN A 215 -10.22 -11.83 -2.26
N GLY A 216 -9.60 -13.00 -1.97
CA GLY A 216 -9.51 -14.13 -2.89
C GLY A 216 -8.35 -14.05 -3.88
N GLY A 217 -7.41 -13.13 -3.73
CA GLY A 217 -6.20 -13.09 -4.54
C GLY A 217 -5.31 -14.32 -4.28
N ASP A 218 -4.85 -14.94 -5.36
CA ASP A 218 -3.94 -16.07 -5.36
C ASP A 218 -2.52 -15.58 -5.03
N VAL A 219 -1.96 -16.04 -3.90
CA VAL A 219 -0.64 -15.61 -3.43
C VAL A 219 0.46 -16.03 -4.40
N GLU A 220 0.43 -17.27 -4.89
CA GLU A 220 1.41 -17.80 -5.84
C GLU A 220 1.49 -16.93 -7.09
N LYS A 221 0.35 -16.70 -7.76
CA LYS A 221 0.30 -15.89 -8.96
C LYS A 221 0.63 -14.42 -8.69
N THR A 222 0.23 -13.90 -7.53
CA THR A 222 0.54 -12.52 -7.15
C THR A 222 2.05 -12.32 -7.00
N VAL A 223 2.75 -13.26 -6.38
CA VAL A 223 4.21 -13.20 -6.23
C VAL A 223 4.88 -13.43 -7.57
N SER A 224 4.56 -14.54 -8.25
CA SER A 224 5.24 -14.94 -9.49
C SER A 224 5.07 -13.93 -10.62
N TYR A 225 3.92 -13.25 -10.70
CA TYR A 225 3.65 -12.26 -11.76
C TYR A 225 3.91 -10.81 -11.34
N GLY A 226 3.93 -10.52 -10.03
CA GLY A 226 4.10 -9.16 -9.52
C GLY A 226 5.53 -8.77 -9.22
N THR A 227 6.43 -9.74 -9.00
CA THR A 227 7.85 -9.48 -8.73
C THR A 227 8.66 -9.30 -10.01
N THR A 228 9.82 -8.65 -9.88
CA THR A 228 10.86 -8.62 -10.91
C THR A 228 11.60 -9.96 -10.94
N ALA A 229 12.44 -10.19 -11.98
CA ALA A 229 13.28 -11.38 -12.08
C ALA A 229 14.25 -11.57 -10.87
N GLN A 230 14.50 -10.52 -10.11
CA GLN A 230 15.31 -10.55 -8.88
C GLN A 230 14.48 -10.84 -7.61
N GLY A 231 13.19 -11.14 -7.76
CA GLY A 231 12.28 -11.43 -6.65
C GLY A 231 11.92 -10.20 -5.77
N GLY A 232 12.09 -8.98 -6.28
CA GLY A 232 11.78 -7.72 -5.62
C GLY A 232 10.74 -6.90 -6.39
N GLY A 233 10.66 -5.58 -6.09
CA GLY A 233 9.82 -4.64 -6.83
C GLY A 233 8.31 -4.78 -6.59
N ALA A 234 7.89 -5.61 -5.65
CA ALA A 234 6.49 -5.77 -5.24
C ALA A 234 6.33 -5.46 -3.75
N ILE A 235 5.19 -4.89 -3.39
CA ILE A 235 4.73 -4.65 -2.02
C ILE A 235 3.35 -5.29 -1.91
N ILE A 236 3.25 -6.41 -1.20
CA ILE A 236 2.06 -7.24 -1.12
C ILE A 236 1.28 -6.86 0.13
N ASN A 237 0.12 -6.20 -0.04
CA ASN A 237 -0.63 -5.68 1.09
C ASN A 237 -1.68 -6.66 1.61
N SER A 238 -1.62 -6.92 2.91
CA SER A 238 -2.66 -7.59 3.69
C SER A 238 -3.04 -6.74 4.91
N SER A 239 -4.33 -6.55 5.14
CA SER A 239 -4.86 -5.81 6.31
C SER A 239 -5.62 -6.75 7.23
N ARG A 240 -6.91 -6.94 6.99
CA ARG A 240 -7.86 -7.68 7.85
C ARG A 240 -7.43 -9.09 8.22
N GLY A 241 -6.67 -9.78 7.34
CA GLY A 241 -6.16 -11.13 7.59
C GLY A 241 -5.07 -11.18 8.65
N ILE A 242 -4.43 -10.05 8.91
CA ILE A 242 -3.36 -9.91 9.90
C ILE A 242 -3.90 -9.19 11.14
N ILE A 243 -4.39 -7.95 10.99
CA ILE A 243 -4.70 -7.09 12.14
C ILE A 243 -5.88 -7.58 12.99
N TYR A 244 -6.75 -8.41 12.42
CA TYR A 244 -7.90 -9.03 13.11
C TYR A 244 -7.77 -10.56 13.18
N ALA A 245 -6.55 -11.08 13.30
CA ALA A 245 -6.31 -12.52 13.42
C ALA A 245 -6.73 -13.08 14.79
N GLY A 246 -6.65 -12.26 15.84
CA GLY A 246 -7.10 -12.57 17.20
C GLY A 246 -8.08 -11.52 17.73
N SER A 247 -8.82 -11.85 18.81
CA SER A 247 -9.82 -10.97 19.42
C SER A 247 -9.82 -10.97 20.96
N ASP A 248 -8.96 -11.78 21.58
CA ASP A 248 -8.77 -11.87 23.04
C ASP A 248 -7.45 -11.20 23.46
N GLU A 249 -7.06 -11.38 24.71
CA GLU A 249 -5.82 -10.80 25.27
C GLU A 249 -4.55 -11.32 24.57
N GLY A 250 -4.62 -12.48 23.93
CA GLY A 250 -3.53 -13.09 23.14
C GLY A 250 -3.43 -12.61 21.69
N TYR A 251 -4.25 -11.64 21.26
CA TYR A 251 -4.34 -11.19 19.87
C TYR A 251 -3.00 -10.76 19.24
N ALA A 252 -2.05 -10.29 20.06
CA ALA A 252 -0.72 -9.91 19.60
C ALA A 252 0.05 -11.09 18.98
N ASP A 253 -0.03 -12.26 19.62
CA ASP A 253 0.60 -13.49 19.15
C ASP A 253 -0.08 -14.00 17.87
N ASP A 254 -1.42 -13.90 17.79
CA ASP A 254 -2.18 -14.29 16.60
C ASP A 254 -1.85 -13.38 15.41
N VAL A 255 -1.74 -12.08 15.63
CA VAL A 255 -1.28 -11.11 14.62
C VAL A 255 0.10 -11.46 14.09
N ARG A 256 1.06 -11.69 15.00
CA ARG A 256 2.43 -12.09 14.62
C ARG A 256 2.42 -13.39 13.83
N LYS A 257 1.72 -14.40 14.30
CA LYS A 257 1.59 -15.71 13.64
C LYS A 257 1.00 -15.58 12.25
N ALA A 258 -0.05 -14.79 12.08
CA ALA A 258 -0.67 -14.53 10.77
C ALA A 258 0.30 -13.80 9.81
N ALA A 259 1.06 -12.83 10.30
CA ALA A 259 2.05 -12.11 9.51
C ALA A 259 3.21 -13.02 9.07
N VAL A 260 3.78 -13.84 9.98
CA VAL A 260 4.83 -14.82 9.69
C VAL A 260 4.34 -15.81 8.64
N GLN A 261 3.19 -16.43 8.86
CA GLN A 261 2.64 -17.43 7.94
C GLN A 261 2.43 -16.86 6.53
N LEU A 262 1.93 -15.63 6.42
CA LEU A 262 1.75 -15.00 5.11
C LEU A 262 3.09 -14.66 4.47
N ASN A 263 4.06 -14.12 5.24
CA ASN A 263 5.39 -13.82 4.73
C ASN A 263 6.13 -15.08 4.24
N ASP A 264 6.04 -16.19 4.97
CA ASP A 264 6.62 -17.48 4.59
C ASP A 264 5.97 -18.00 3.30
N THR A 265 4.63 -17.88 3.19
CA THR A 265 3.91 -18.23 1.96
C THR A 265 4.37 -17.37 0.78
N ILE A 266 4.49 -16.05 0.94
CA ILE A 266 5.01 -15.14 -0.10
C ILE A 266 6.42 -15.58 -0.51
N ASN A 267 7.30 -15.84 0.44
CA ASN A 267 8.69 -16.20 0.18
C ASN A 267 8.85 -17.58 -0.48
N SER A 268 7.89 -18.48 -0.32
CA SER A 268 7.92 -19.80 -0.99
C SER A 268 7.70 -19.72 -2.51
N TYR A 269 7.17 -18.61 -3.00
CA TYR A 269 6.93 -18.35 -4.44
C TYR A 269 7.81 -17.26 -5.04
N ARG A 270 8.74 -16.72 -4.27
CA ARG A 270 9.62 -15.60 -4.63
C ARG A 270 10.90 -16.00 -5.37
#